data_4c8576a256c8ceaea1bd28761b50f603
#
_entry.id   4c8576a256c8ceaea1bd28761b50f603
#
_cell.length_a   1.000
_cell.length_b   1.000
_cell.length_c   1.000
_cell.angle_alpha   90.00
_cell.angle_beta   90.00
_cell.angle_gamma   90.00
#
_symmetry.space_group_name_H-M   'P 1'
#
loop_
_entity.id
_entity.type
_entity.pdbx_description
1 polymer ?
#
loop_
_entity_poly.entity_id
_entity_poly.type
_entity_poly.pdbx_seq_one_letter_code
_entity_poly.pdbx_strand_id
1 'polypeptide(L)'
;MEQDPSPDAPAPSADVEALRGTPVSDLTQLSPATSVALERLRRDVERFDLEYRSALLQVEARLEVLRDEFTHLHDYNPIEHIVTRVKSPESILRKASARGLSLDLDALRTNVTDIAGARVIVSFARDVYRVFRQFTQQPDIRVLEVEDYISRPKPSGYRSLHCLVQVPIHLSTGTIPVTVEMQFRTSAMDFWATLEHKINYKFDGGVPPDIATELVAAARVAADLDTRMERLHDQVQETDRDDDAAAAWEDDGGPAFEDEPAAGPGDAEPGEARPGDDAPGASTV
;
A
#
# COMPACT_ATOMS: atom_id res chain seq x y z
N MET A 1 19.96 -39.45 11.19
CA MET A 1 19.35 -40.04 10.00
C MET A 1 19.49 -39.00 8.91
N GLU A 2 20.66 -39.05 8.26
CA GLU A 2 21.07 -38.13 7.18
C GLU A 2 20.22 -38.41 5.96
N GLN A 3 19.51 -37.37 5.47
CA GLN A 3 18.80 -37.44 4.20
C GLN A 3 19.79 -37.10 3.08
N ASP A 4 20.01 -38.12 2.25
CA ASP A 4 20.78 -38.07 1.01
C ASP A 4 20.20 -36.99 0.06
N PRO A 5 20.99 -36.10 -0.54
CA PRO A 5 20.49 -35.06 -1.45
C PRO A 5 20.00 -35.67 -2.75
N SER A 6 18.85 -35.19 -3.19
CA SER A 6 18.15 -35.54 -4.45
C SER A 6 19.07 -35.40 -5.67
N PRO A 7 19.09 -36.36 -6.63
CA PRO A 7 20.07 -36.44 -7.71
C PRO A 7 19.79 -35.56 -8.95
N ASP A 8 18.90 -34.56 -8.89
CA ASP A 8 18.43 -33.82 -10.09
C ASP A 8 18.69 -32.28 -10.08
N ALA A 9 19.66 -31.81 -9.29
CA ALA A 9 20.13 -30.44 -9.43
C ALA A 9 21.14 -30.38 -10.61
N PRO A 10 20.96 -29.49 -11.62
CA PRO A 10 21.95 -29.32 -12.67
C PRO A 10 23.26 -28.89 -12.04
N ALA A 11 24.31 -29.62 -12.33
CA ALA A 11 25.65 -29.31 -11.86
C ALA A 11 26.04 -27.88 -12.28
N PRO A 12 26.65 -27.08 -11.38
CA PRO A 12 27.18 -25.78 -11.75
C PRO A 12 28.14 -25.96 -12.93
N SER A 13 28.08 -25.02 -13.90
CA SER A 13 28.96 -25.08 -15.07
C SER A 13 30.42 -25.21 -14.59
N ALA A 14 31.19 -26.02 -15.27
CA ALA A 14 32.59 -26.33 -14.91
C ALA A 14 33.45 -25.07 -14.70
N ASP A 15 33.04 -23.95 -15.32
CA ASP A 15 33.69 -22.64 -15.18
C ASP A 15 33.46 -21.97 -13.82
N VAL A 16 32.32 -22.21 -13.17
CA VAL A 16 32.04 -21.67 -11.82
C VAL A 16 32.74 -22.50 -10.73
N GLU A 17 32.88 -23.80 -10.95
CA GLU A 17 33.62 -24.68 -10.03
C GLU A 17 35.13 -24.38 -10.02
N ALA A 18 35.68 -23.98 -11.17
CA ALA A 18 37.10 -23.57 -11.31
C ALA A 18 37.44 -22.28 -10.54
N LEU A 19 36.45 -21.44 -10.22
CA LEU A 19 36.64 -20.17 -9.47
C LEU A 19 36.57 -20.36 -7.95
N ARG A 20 36.10 -21.52 -7.46
CA ARG A 20 36.05 -21.82 -6.01
C ARG A 20 37.45 -22.02 -5.45
N GLY A 21 37.92 -21.03 -4.71
CA GLY A 21 39.20 -21.12 -3.98
C GLY A 21 40.39 -20.42 -4.64
N THR A 22 40.20 -19.72 -5.77
CA THR A 22 41.26 -18.93 -6.39
C THR A 22 41.49 -17.63 -5.60
N PRO A 23 42.70 -17.35 -5.07
CA PRO A 23 42.99 -16.08 -4.41
C PRO A 23 42.78 -14.91 -5.38
N VAL A 24 42.30 -13.78 -4.88
CA VAL A 24 42.02 -12.55 -5.69
C VAL A 24 43.30 -12.07 -6.43
N SER A 25 44.50 -12.39 -5.91
CA SER A 25 45.78 -12.08 -6.56
C SER A 25 46.00 -12.84 -7.88
N ASP A 26 45.36 -14.00 -8.08
CA ASP A 26 45.55 -14.85 -9.26
C ASP A 26 44.53 -14.54 -10.40
N LEU A 27 43.57 -13.63 -10.16
CA LEU A 27 42.60 -13.20 -11.15
C LEU A 27 43.25 -12.44 -12.34
N THR A 28 44.50 -12.03 -12.22
CA THR A 28 45.27 -11.41 -13.32
C THR A 28 45.77 -12.40 -14.37
N GLN A 29 45.64 -13.72 -14.13
CA GLN A 29 46.08 -14.78 -15.05
C GLN A 29 44.93 -15.66 -15.56
N LEU A 30 43.71 -15.10 -15.62
CA LEU A 30 42.55 -15.80 -16.15
C LEU A 30 42.80 -16.13 -17.64
N SER A 31 42.40 -17.34 -18.06
CA SER A 31 42.42 -17.68 -19.46
C SER A 31 41.52 -16.70 -20.24
N PRO A 32 41.81 -16.43 -21.53
CA PRO A 32 40.94 -15.57 -22.34
C PRO A 32 39.47 -16.01 -22.34
N ALA A 33 39.20 -17.30 -22.27
CA ALA A 33 37.84 -17.85 -22.20
C ALA A 33 37.18 -17.52 -20.86
N THR A 34 37.91 -17.66 -19.75
CA THR A 34 37.40 -17.31 -18.41
C THR A 34 37.14 -15.82 -18.28
N SER A 35 38.01 -14.98 -18.84
CA SER A 35 37.81 -13.52 -18.86
C SER A 35 36.55 -13.13 -19.61
N VAL A 36 36.29 -13.72 -20.79
CA VAL A 36 35.07 -13.50 -21.57
C VAL A 36 33.82 -13.97 -20.82
N ALA A 37 33.87 -15.12 -20.17
CA ALA A 37 32.76 -15.64 -19.37
C ALA A 37 32.44 -14.71 -18.18
N LEU A 38 33.45 -14.20 -17.48
CA LEU A 38 33.29 -13.27 -16.37
C LEU A 38 32.70 -11.93 -16.84
N GLU A 39 33.13 -11.40 -17.99
CA GLU A 39 32.55 -10.19 -18.56
C GLU A 39 31.09 -10.38 -19.01
N ARG A 40 30.71 -11.55 -19.50
CA ARG A 40 29.30 -11.87 -19.80
C ARG A 40 28.49 -11.89 -18.52
N LEU A 41 28.93 -12.63 -17.51
CA LEU A 41 28.24 -12.68 -16.22
C LEU A 41 28.07 -11.29 -15.60
N ARG A 42 29.12 -10.46 -15.63
CA ARG A 42 29.04 -9.07 -15.16
C ARG A 42 27.95 -8.29 -15.88
N ARG A 43 27.92 -8.36 -17.22
CA ARG A 43 26.90 -7.68 -18.04
C ARG A 43 25.49 -8.20 -17.76
N ASP A 44 25.33 -9.49 -17.53
CA ASP A 44 24.04 -10.10 -17.22
C ASP A 44 23.53 -9.63 -15.85
N VAL A 45 24.41 -9.53 -14.85
CA VAL A 45 24.10 -8.99 -13.52
C VAL A 45 23.78 -7.48 -13.59
N GLU A 46 24.57 -6.69 -14.35
CA GLU A 46 24.31 -5.26 -14.56
C GLU A 46 22.95 -5.03 -15.26
N ARG A 47 22.63 -5.87 -16.25
CA ARG A 47 21.34 -5.82 -16.92
C ARG A 47 20.20 -6.19 -15.98
N PHE A 48 20.38 -7.23 -15.18
CA PHE A 48 19.41 -7.65 -14.15
C PHE A 48 19.11 -6.51 -13.17
N ASP A 49 20.12 -5.86 -12.61
CA ASP A 49 19.95 -4.71 -11.71
C ASP A 49 19.25 -3.52 -12.42
N LEU A 50 19.66 -3.22 -13.66
CA LEU A 50 19.04 -2.17 -14.47
C LEU A 50 17.54 -2.41 -14.69
N GLU A 51 17.14 -3.64 -14.98
CA GLU A 51 15.74 -4.01 -15.21
C GLU A 51 14.86 -3.68 -13.98
N TYR A 52 15.30 -4.07 -12.78
CA TYR A 52 14.55 -3.81 -11.55
C TYR A 52 14.56 -2.33 -11.14
N ARG A 53 15.68 -1.63 -11.30
CA ARG A 53 15.75 -0.17 -11.08
C ARG A 53 14.82 0.57 -12.04
N SER A 54 14.80 0.18 -13.30
CA SER A 54 13.92 0.80 -14.31
C SER A 54 12.45 0.57 -13.99
N ALA A 55 12.08 -0.62 -13.49
CA ALA A 55 10.71 -0.90 -13.06
C ALA A 55 10.31 -0.03 -11.87
N LEU A 56 11.19 0.16 -10.88
CA LEU A 56 10.92 1.03 -9.75
C LEU A 56 10.77 2.50 -10.16
N LEU A 57 11.59 3.00 -11.09
CA LEU A 57 11.41 4.35 -11.65
C LEU A 57 10.05 4.54 -12.31
N GLN A 58 9.57 3.52 -13.06
CA GLN A 58 8.24 3.54 -13.66
C GLN A 58 7.13 3.55 -12.59
N VAL A 59 7.25 2.72 -11.55
CA VAL A 59 6.30 2.67 -10.44
C VAL A 59 6.26 4.01 -9.70
N GLU A 60 7.42 4.55 -9.36
CA GLU A 60 7.55 5.82 -8.64
C GLU A 60 6.95 6.98 -9.44
N ALA A 61 7.29 7.10 -10.73
CA ALA A 61 6.74 8.14 -11.59
C ALA A 61 5.21 8.08 -11.69
N ARG A 62 4.62 6.89 -11.77
CA ARG A 62 3.15 6.71 -11.83
C ARG A 62 2.47 7.08 -10.52
N LEU A 63 3.08 6.73 -9.38
CA LEU A 63 2.56 7.10 -8.06
C LEU A 63 2.69 8.61 -7.81
N GLU A 64 3.77 9.24 -8.30
CA GLU A 64 3.94 10.70 -8.23
C GLU A 64 2.88 11.43 -9.07
N VAL A 65 2.56 10.93 -10.28
CA VAL A 65 1.46 11.48 -11.10
C VAL A 65 0.13 11.37 -10.37
N LEU A 66 -0.17 10.22 -9.73
CA LEU A 66 -1.38 10.07 -8.91
C LEU A 66 -1.39 11.04 -7.71
N ARG A 67 -0.24 11.22 -7.06
CA ARG A 67 -0.10 12.17 -5.94
C ARG A 67 -0.37 13.60 -6.38
N ASP A 68 0.18 14.00 -7.51
CA ASP A 68 -0.03 15.33 -8.09
C ASP A 68 -1.50 15.53 -8.51
N GLU A 69 -2.13 14.52 -9.11
CA GLU A 69 -3.56 14.52 -9.45
C GLU A 69 -4.41 14.73 -8.19
N PHE A 70 -4.18 13.94 -7.14
CA PHE A 70 -4.90 14.09 -5.87
C PHE A 70 -4.71 15.49 -5.26
N THR A 71 -3.50 16.04 -5.33
CA THR A 71 -3.19 17.37 -4.78
C THR A 71 -3.92 18.49 -5.50
N HIS A 72 -4.14 18.37 -6.82
CA HIS A 72 -4.65 19.48 -7.63
C HIS A 72 -6.12 19.33 -8.05
N LEU A 73 -6.65 18.10 -8.07
CA LEU A 73 -7.98 17.81 -8.61
C LEU A 73 -8.95 17.17 -7.61
N HIS A 74 -8.49 16.91 -6.38
CA HIS A 74 -9.30 16.31 -5.32
C HIS A 74 -9.20 17.10 -4.02
N ASP A 75 -10.15 16.88 -3.08
CA ASP A 75 -10.25 17.59 -1.82
C ASP A 75 -9.01 17.37 -0.92
N TYR A 76 -8.36 16.22 -1.03
CA TYR A 76 -7.10 15.93 -0.34
C TYR A 76 -6.25 14.88 -1.05
N ASN A 77 -4.96 14.94 -0.80
CA ASN A 77 -3.99 13.95 -1.26
C ASN A 77 -3.81 12.84 -0.23
N PRO A 78 -4.15 11.58 -0.55
CA PRO A 78 -3.99 10.46 0.38
C PRO A 78 -2.56 9.92 0.48
N ILE A 79 -1.63 10.27 -0.45
CA ILE A 79 -0.29 9.69 -0.55
C ILE A 79 0.70 10.55 0.24
N GLU A 80 1.15 10.04 1.37
CA GLU A 80 2.13 10.70 2.24
C GLU A 80 3.57 10.49 1.75
N HIS A 81 3.96 9.21 1.56
CA HIS A 81 5.31 8.85 1.18
C HIS A 81 5.35 7.69 0.20
N ILE A 82 6.29 7.75 -0.73
CA ILE A 82 6.63 6.67 -1.65
C ILE A 82 8.09 6.29 -1.40
N VAL A 83 8.34 5.02 -1.13
CA VAL A 83 9.69 4.49 -0.86
C VAL A 83 9.93 3.30 -1.77
N THR A 84 10.98 3.37 -2.57
CA THR A 84 11.38 2.29 -3.48
C THR A 84 12.74 1.72 -3.09
N ARG A 85 12.94 0.44 -3.33
CA ARG A 85 14.24 -0.21 -3.13
C ARG A 85 14.43 -1.41 -4.03
N VAL A 86 15.65 -1.60 -4.53
CA VAL A 86 16.13 -2.87 -5.04
C VAL A 86 16.77 -3.65 -3.90
N LYS A 87 16.47 -4.94 -3.77
CA LYS A 87 17.08 -5.83 -2.79
C LYS A 87 18.55 -6.01 -3.10
N SER A 88 19.40 -5.98 -2.07
CA SER A 88 20.83 -6.15 -2.27
C SER A 88 21.18 -7.56 -2.81
N PRO A 89 22.22 -7.70 -3.63
CA PRO A 89 22.65 -8.98 -4.18
C PRO A 89 22.85 -10.04 -3.09
N GLU A 90 23.44 -9.67 -1.93
CA GLU A 90 23.67 -10.58 -0.82
C GLU A 90 22.34 -11.08 -0.24
N SER A 91 21.32 -10.22 -0.17
CA SER A 91 19.99 -10.58 0.32
C SER A 91 19.24 -11.47 -0.66
N ILE A 92 19.43 -11.26 -1.99
CA ILE A 92 18.89 -12.14 -3.03
C ILE A 92 19.52 -13.53 -2.93
N LEU A 93 20.85 -13.60 -2.87
CA LEU A 93 21.59 -14.86 -2.75
C LEU A 93 21.23 -15.63 -1.48
N ARG A 94 21.14 -14.95 -0.34
CA ARG A 94 20.72 -15.56 0.93
C ARG A 94 19.30 -16.14 0.83
N LYS A 95 18.36 -15.43 0.21
CA LYS A 95 16.99 -15.91 0.03
C LYS A 95 16.92 -17.09 -0.93
N ALA A 96 17.69 -17.05 -2.03
CA ALA A 96 17.79 -18.13 -2.99
C ALA A 96 18.38 -19.40 -2.33
N SER A 97 19.48 -19.26 -1.59
CA SER A 97 20.09 -20.36 -0.84
C SER A 97 19.15 -20.96 0.19
N ALA A 98 18.46 -20.14 0.98
CA ALA A 98 17.50 -20.62 1.99
C ALA A 98 16.31 -21.39 1.37
N ARG A 99 16.01 -21.16 0.08
CA ARG A 99 14.94 -21.84 -0.67
C ARG A 99 15.47 -22.98 -1.57
N GLY A 100 16.78 -23.25 -1.56
CA GLY A 100 17.39 -24.25 -2.44
C GLY A 100 17.29 -23.92 -3.94
N LEU A 101 17.19 -22.61 -4.31
CA LEU A 101 17.05 -22.20 -5.70
C LEU A 101 18.41 -22.19 -6.41
N SER A 102 18.38 -22.46 -7.72
CA SER A 102 19.53 -22.20 -8.57
C SER A 102 19.88 -20.70 -8.57
N LEU A 103 21.17 -20.39 -8.66
CA LEU A 103 21.67 -19.01 -8.80
C LEU A 103 21.63 -18.50 -10.25
N ASP A 104 20.93 -19.21 -11.14
CA ASP A 104 20.60 -18.73 -12.46
C ASP A 104 19.66 -17.52 -12.40
N LEU A 105 19.93 -16.47 -13.19
CA LEU A 105 19.18 -15.21 -13.16
C LEU A 105 17.69 -15.40 -13.51
N ASP A 106 17.37 -16.34 -14.40
CA ASP A 106 15.98 -16.63 -14.76
C ASP A 106 15.23 -17.35 -13.64
N ALA A 107 15.92 -18.26 -12.96
CA ALA A 107 15.39 -18.89 -11.74
C ALA A 107 15.16 -17.84 -10.63
N LEU A 108 16.08 -16.88 -10.47
CA LEU A 108 15.92 -15.76 -9.53
C LEU A 108 14.73 -14.86 -9.88
N ARG A 109 14.56 -14.48 -11.17
CA ARG A 109 13.40 -13.69 -11.65
C ARG A 109 12.07 -14.36 -11.32
N THR A 110 12.00 -15.67 -11.49
CA THR A 110 10.77 -16.44 -11.31
C THR A 110 10.42 -16.65 -9.84
N ASN A 111 11.43 -16.92 -8.99
CA ASN A 111 11.21 -17.41 -7.63
C ASN A 111 11.45 -16.37 -6.53
N VAL A 112 12.14 -15.26 -6.82
CA VAL A 112 12.37 -14.16 -5.87
C VAL A 112 11.55 -12.94 -6.30
N THR A 113 10.32 -12.88 -5.84
CA THR A 113 9.33 -11.88 -6.27
C THR A 113 9.52 -10.49 -5.65
N ASP A 114 10.36 -10.36 -4.62
CA ASP A 114 10.62 -9.15 -3.85
C ASP A 114 12.00 -8.51 -4.15
N ILE A 115 12.53 -8.70 -5.36
CA ILE A 115 13.79 -8.08 -5.81
C ILE A 115 13.62 -6.57 -5.91
N ALA A 116 12.55 -6.11 -6.57
CA ALA A 116 12.11 -4.72 -6.53
C ALA A 116 10.93 -4.59 -5.56
N GLY A 117 11.02 -3.65 -4.65
CA GLY A 117 9.96 -3.34 -3.68
C GLY A 117 9.60 -1.87 -3.70
N ALA A 118 8.31 -1.56 -3.70
CA ALA A 118 7.78 -0.22 -3.51
C ALA A 118 6.81 -0.20 -2.34
N ARG A 119 6.93 0.82 -1.50
CA ARG A 119 6.03 1.06 -0.36
C ARG A 119 5.35 2.39 -0.54
N VAL A 120 4.03 2.38 -0.45
CA VAL A 120 3.17 3.56 -0.50
C VAL A 120 2.56 3.74 0.88
N ILE A 121 2.85 4.86 1.51
CA ILE A 121 2.30 5.22 2.81
C ILE A 121 1.19 6.23 2.56
N VAL A 122 0.03 5.96 3.12
CA VAL A 122 -1.18 6.76 2.95
C VAL A 122 -1.76 7.23 4.28
N SER A 123 -2.65 8.22 4.24
CA SER A 123 -3.23 8.85 5.43
C SER A 123 -4.14 7.89 6.18
N PHE A 124 -5.11 7.23 5.51
CA PHE A 124 -6.16 6.43 6.16
C PHE A 124 -6.28 5.03 5.57
N ALA A 125 -6.89 4.10 6.34
CA ALA A 125 -7.02 2.71 5.92
C ALA A 125 -7.82 2.53 4.62
N ARG A 126 -8.87 3.34 4.38
CA ARG A 126 -9.62 3.35 3.11
C ARG A 126 -8.78 3.80 1.91
N ASP A 127 -7.81 4.69 2.14
CA ASP A 127 -6.94 5.20 1.09
C ASP A 127 -5.96 4.16 0.58
N VAL A 128 -5.61 3.17 1.41
CA VAL A 128 -4.85 2.00 0.95
C VAL A 128 -5.54 1.36 -0.25
N TYR A 129 -6.84 1.10 -0.13
CA TYR A 129 -7.60 0.47 -1.21
C TYR A 129 -7.91 1.43 -2.37
N ARG A 130 -8.05 2.73 -2.09
CA ARG A 130 -8.25 3.77 -3.11
C ARG A 130 -7.03 3.88 -4.01
N VAL A 131 -5.84 4.09 -3.42
CA VAL A 131 -4.59 4.25 -4.16
C VAL A 131 -4.20 2.96 -4.87
N PHE A 132 -4.36 1.78 -4.22
CA PHE A 132 -4.16 0.48 -4.85
C PHE A 132 -5.00 0.32 -6.11
N ARG A 133 -6.30 0.61 -6.06
CA ARG A 133 -7.19 0.52 -7.24
C ARG A 133 -6.76 1.46 -8.34
N GLN A 134 -6.48 2.73 -8.04
CA GLN A 134 -6.07 3.73 -9.03
C GLN A 134 -4.76 3.32 -9.73
N PHE A 135 -3.81 2.79 -8.97
CA PHE A 135 -2.55 2.31 -9.54
C PHE A 135 -2.76 1.06 -10.41
N THR A 136 -3.51 0.07 -9.93
CA THR A 136 -3.66 -1.23 -10.62
C THR A 136 -4.66 -1.22 -11.77
N GLN A 137 -5.51 -0.19 -11.90
CA GLN A 137 -6.41 0.01 -13.04
C GLN A 137 -5.69 0.55 -14.28
N GLN A 138 -4.43 0.95 -14.19
CA GLN A 138 -3.65 1.36 -15.36
C GLN A 138 -3.50 0.18 -16.33
N PRO A 139 -3.74 0.38 -17.64
CA PRO A 139 -3.95 -0.71 -18.60
C PRO A 139 -2.73 -1.60 -18.84
N ASP A 140 -1.55 -1.12 -18.52
CA ASP A 140 -0.28 -1.81 -18.68
C ASP A 140 0.28 -2.41 -17.38
N ILE A 141 -0.43 -2.25 -16.26
CA ILE A 141 -0.10 -2.87 -14.98
C ILE A 141 -0.88 -4.19 -14.86
N ARG A 142 -0.14 -5.29 -14.73
CA ARG A 142 -0.75 -6.60 -14.50
C ARG A 142 -0.57 -7.03 -13.07
N VAL A 143 -1.69 -7.19 -12.34
CA VAL A 143 -1.68 -7.75 -10.99
C VAL A 143 -1.51 -9.28 -11.08
N LEU A 144 -0.53 -9.81 -10.33
CA LEU A 144 -0.25 -11.24 -10.25
C LEU A 144 -0.84 -11.87 -8.99
N GLU A 145 -0.73 -11.17 -7.85
CA GLU A 145 -1.14 -11.65 -6.54
C GLU A 145 -1.52 -10.49 -5.64
N VAL A 146 -2.48 -10.71 -4.74
CA VAL A 146 -2.87 -9.73 -3.70
C VAL A 146 -3.04 -10.45 -2.37
N GLU A 147 -2.36 -9.94 -1.34
CA GLU A 147 -2.49 -10.42 0.04
C GLU A 147 -2.95 -9.27 0.95
N ASP A 148 -4.18 -9.35 1.42
CA ASP A 148 -4.78 -8.33 2.28
C ASP A 148 -4.59 -8.68 3.76
N TYR A 149 -3.49 -8.20 4.32
CA TYR A 149 -3.19 -8.29 5.75
C TYR A 149 -3.81 -7.16 6.58
N ILE A 150 -4.60 -6.25 5.97
CA ILE A 150 -5.40 -5.28 6.71
C ILE A 150 -6.67 -5.96 7.22
N SER A 151 -7.38 -6.65 6.34
CA SER A 151 -8.59 -7.40 6.67
C SER A 151 -8.29 -8.69 7.44
N ARG A 152 -7.15 -9.33 7.18
CA ARG A 152 -6.67 -10.56 7.82
C ARG A 152 -5.24 -10.41 8.32
N PRO A 153 -5.01 -9.76 9.46
CA PRO A 153 -3.68 -9.52 10.00
C PRO A 153 -2.89 -10.80 10.24
N LYS A 154 -1.56 -10.74 10.10
CA LYS A 154 -0.70 -11.86 10.47
C LYS A 154 -0.76 -12.11 11.99
N PRO A 155 -0.40 -13.32 12.46
CA PRO A 155 -0.38 -13.62 13.91
C PRO A 155 0.48 -12.65 14.74
N SER A 156 1.51 -12.05 14.15
CA SER A 156 2.33 -11.00 14.77
C SER A 156 1.60 -9.66 14.96
N GLY A 157 0.42 -9.48 14.37
CA GLY A 157 -0.29 -8.20 14.32
C GLY A 157 0.05 -7.35 13.08
N TYR A 158 0.95 -7.81 12.22
CA TYR A 158 1.33 -7.09 11.00
C TYR A 158 0.15 -6.83 10.07
N ARG A 159 0.02 -5.59 9.58
CA ARG A 159 -1.00 -5.13 8.64
C ARG A 159 -0.37 -4.41 7.46
N SER A 160 -0.83 -4.71 6.27
CA SER A 160 -0.48 -4.07 4.99
C SER A 160 -1.33 -4.68 3.88
N LEU A 161 -1.60 -3.96 2.81
CA LEU A 161 -2.03 -4.57 1.55
C LEU A 161 -0.79 -4.82 0.70
N HIS A 162 -0.51 -6.10 0.39
CA HIS A 162 0.58 -6.50 -0.50
C HIS A 162 0.02 -6.85 -1.87
N CYS A 163 0.72 -6.49 -2.91
CA CYS A 163 0.46 -7.04 -4.22
C CYS A 163 1.76 -7.23 -5.01
N LEU A 164 1.76 -8.27 -5.84
CA LEU A 164 2.76 -8.45 -6.88
C LEU A 164 2.19 -7.94 -8.19
N VAL A 165 2.92 -7.04 -8.82
CA VAL A 165 2.54 -6.48 -10.12
C VAL A 165 3.65 -6.70 -11.13
N GLN A 166 3.27 -6.85 -12.40
CA GLN A 166 4.19 -6.75 -13.52
C GLN A 166 4.06 -5.37 -14.15
N VAL A 167 5.21 -4.70 -14.28
CA VAL A 167 5.35 -3.38 -14.90
C VAL A 167 6.18 -3.53 -16.17
N PRO A 168 5.70 -3.06 -17.33
CA PRO A 168 6.50 -3.09 -18.55
C PRO A 168 7.62 -2.04 -18.48
N ILE A 169 8.83 -2.45 -18.75
CA ILE A 169 9.95 -1.53 -18.99
C ILE A 169 10.34 -1.55 -20.46
N HIS A 170 10.61 -0.38 -21.02
CA HIS A 170 10.93 -0.20 -22.43
C HIS A 170 12.44 0.05 -22.58
N LEU A 171 13.17 -1.00 -22.94
CA LEU A 171 14.58 -0.93 -23.23
C LEU A 171 14.82 -0.75 -24.74
N SER A 172 16.02 -0.35 -25.15
CA SER A 172 16.41 -0.26 -26.55
C SER A 172 16.30 -1.59 -27.31
N THR A 173 16.31 -2.70 -26.55
CA THR A 173 16.21 -4.07 -27.08
C THR A 173 14.78 -4.62 -27.11
N GLY A 174 13.80 -3.86 -26.60
CA GLY A 174 12.38 -4.27 -26.53
C GLY A 174 11.76 -4.03 -25.18
N THR A 175 10.49 -4.42 -25.06
CA THR A 175 9.72 -4.30 -23.81
C THR A 175 9.76 -5.60 -23.03
N ILE A 176 10.06 -5.53 -21.74
CA ILE A 176 10.05 -6.69 -20.84
C ILE A 176 9.17 -6.40 -19.61
N PRO A 177 8.38 -7.39 -19.13
CA PRO A 177 7.64 -7.26 -17.88
C PRO A 177 8.56 -7.55 -16.69
N VAL A 178 8.56 -6.67 -15.69
CA VAL A 178 9.34 -6.86 -14.46
C VAL A 178 8.39 -6.94 -13.28
N THR A 179 8.60 -7.93 -12.40
CA THR A 179 7.81 -8.10 -11.19
C THR A 179 8.28 -7.14 -10.09
N VAL A 180 7.33 -6.43 -9.50
CA VAL A 180 7.54 -5.51 -8.35
C VAL A 180 6.60 -5.90 -7.23
N GLU A 181 7.12 -6.04 -6.01
CA GLU A 181 6.31 -6.14 -4.80
C GLU A 181 5.88 -4.75 -4.35
N MET A 182 4.58 -4.54 -4.25
CA MET A 182 3.99 -3.30 -3.74
C MET A 182 3.43 -3.52 -2.34
N GLN A 183 3.67 -2.58 -1.44
CA GLN A 183 3.14 -2.58 -0.07
C GLN A 183 2.43 -1.25 0.17
N PHE A 184 1.14 -1.32 0.46
CA PHE A 184 0.33 -0.15 0.81
C PHE A 184 0.01 -0.20 2.31
N ARG A 185 0.28 0.89 3.02
CA ARG A 185 0.14 1.01 4.47
C ARG A 185 -0.34 2.38 4.87
N THR A 186 -0.99 2.49 6.03
CA THR A 186 -1.10 3.77 6.72
C THR A 186 0.22 4.13 7.43
N SER A 187 0.34 5.37 7.89
CA SER A 187 1.48 5.81 8.69
C SER A 187 1.62 4.99 9.98
N ALA A 188 0.51 4.63 10.65
CA ALA A 188 0.53 3.81 11.86
C ALA A 188 0.96 2.36 11.57
N MET A 189 0.50 1.77 10.47
CA MET A 189 0.94 0.44 10.03
C MET A 189 2.44 0.43 9.71
N ASP A 190 2.96 1.46 9.04
CA ASP A 190 4.38 1.53 8.68
C ASP A 190 5.27 1.78 9.89
N PHE A 191 4.86 2.63 10.80
CA PHE A 191 5.54 2.86 12.07
C PHE A 191 5.72 1.54 12.83
N TRP A 192 4.61 0.81 13.06
CA TRP A 192 4.66 -0.47 13.77
C TRP A 192 5.54 -1.50 13.04
N ALA A 193 5.36 -1.68 11.74
CA ALA A 193 6.09 -2.66 10.94
C ALA A 193 7.61 -2.37 10.90
N THR A 194 7.99 -1.10 10.90
CA THR A 194 9.40 -0.68 10.92
C THR A 194 10.06 -1.03 12.25
N LEU A 195 9.36 -0.84 13.37
CA LEU A 195 9.89 -1.18 14.70
C LEU A 195 9.91 -2.69 14.94
N GLU A 196 8.86 -3.40 14.56
CA GLU A 196 8.79 -4.86 14.61
C GLU A 196 9.97 -5.50 13.86
N HIS A 197 10.25 -5.03 12.64
CA HIS A 197 11.39 -5.52 11.86
C HIS A 197 12.73 -5.29 12.57
N LYS A 198 12.95 -4.12 13.22
CA LYS A 198 14.18 -3.84 13.99
C LYS A 198 14.33 -4.77 15.19
N ILE A 199 13.22 -5.07 15.87
CA ILE A 199 13.19 -5.98 17.03
C ILE A 199 13.50 -7.41 16.55
N ASN A 200 12.80 -7.90 15.53
CA ASN A 200 13.01 -9.23 14.96
C ASN A 200 14.46 -9.43 14.49
N TYR A 201 15.03 -8.43 13.84
CA TYR A 201 16.43 -8.49 13.39
C TYR A 201 17.41 -8.64 14.54
N LYS A 202 17.17 -7.97 15.69
CA LYS A 202 18.03 -8.06 16.88
C LYS A 202 18.01 -9.46 17.51
N PHE A 203 16.90 -10.18 17.39
CA PHE A 203 16.74 -11.52 17.99
C PHE A 203 16.93 -12.66 16.98
N ASP A 204 17.40 -12.35 15.77
CA ASP A 204 17.64 -13.34 14.70
C ASP A 204 16.41 -14.24 14.42
N GLY A 205 15.21 -13.65 14.56
CA GLY A 205 13.91 -14.33 14.38
C GLY A 205 13.38 -15.09 15.60
N GLY A 206 14.16 -15.18 16.70
CA GLY A 206 13.78 -15.84 17.95
C GLY A 206 13.28 -14.83 19.01
N VAL A 207 12.28 -14.02 18.70
CA VAL A 207 11.73 -13.01 19.63
C VAL A 207 11.15 -13.70 20.87
N PRO A 208 11.52 -13.26 22.11
CA PRO A 208 10.93 -13.78 23.35
C PRO A 208 9.40 -13.64 23.37
N PRO A 209 8.66 -14.62 23.96
CA PRO A 209 7.19 -14.63 23.93
C PRO A 209 6.53 -13.41 24.57
N ASP A 210 7.12 -12.84 25.61
CA ASP A 210 6.68 -11.63 26.27
C ASP A 210 6.76 -10.41 25.34
N ILE A 211 7.89 -10.25 24.64
CA ILE A 211 8.07 -9.17 23.65
C ILE A 211 7.14 -9.39 22.45
N ALA A 212 6.97 -10.63 21.99
CA ALA A 212 6.02 -10.94 20.91
C ALA A 212 4.59 -10.57 21.29
N THR A 213 4.18 -10.82 22.54
CA THR A 213 2.86 -10.45 23.06
C THR A 213 2.67 -8.93 23.08
N GLU A 214 3.68 -8.19 23.55
CA GLU A 214 3.65 -6.72 23.56
C GLU A 214 3.63 -6.14 22.15
N LEU A 215 4.32 -6.73 21.19
CA LEU A 215 4.26 -6.33 19.77
C LEU A 215 2.84 -6.48 19.20
N VAL A 216 2.13 -7.58 19.54
CA VAL A 216 0.73 -7.78 19.11
C VAL A 216 -0.19 -6.75 19.80
N ALA A 217 0.04 -6.44 21.07
CA ALA A 217 -0.72 -5.40 21.77
C ALA A 217 -0.51 -4.02 21.12
N ALA A 218 0.73 -3.66 20.81
CA ALA A 218 1.06 -2.42 20.11
C ALA A 218 0.44 -2.34 18.71
N ALA A 219 0.37 -3.47 17.97
CA ALA A 219 -0.29 -3.53 16.67
C ALA A 219 -1.80 -3.20 16.75
N ARG A 220 -2.46 -3.64 17.83
CA ARG A 220 -3.88 -3.29 18.09
C ARG A 220 -4.06 -1.81 18.35
N VAL A 221 -3.17 -1.22 19.15
CA VAL A 221 -3.20 0.23 19.42
C VAL A 221 -3.01 1.03 18.14
N ALA A 222 -2.09 0.63 17.28
CA ALA A 222 -1.89 1.26 15.96
C ALA A 222 -3.14 1.17 15.07
N ALA A 223 -3.81 0.01 15.05
CA ALA A 223 -5.05 -0.18 14.29
C ALA A 223 -6.23 0.64 14.87
N ASP A 224 -6.31 0.76 16.19
CA ASP A 224 -7.31 1.60 16.84
C ASP A 224 -7.07 3.10 16.55
N LEU A 225 -5.80 3.52 16.50
CA LEU A 225 -5.42 4.88 16.11
C LEU A 225 -5.87 5.17 14.67
N ASP A 226 -5.56 4.31 13.71
CA ASP A 226 -6.01 4.43 12.32
C ASP A 226 -7.53 4.63 12.24
N THR A 227 -8.30 3.78 12.95
CA THR A 227 -9.76 3.85 12.95
C THR A 227 -10.30 5.16 13.57
N ARG A 228 -9.63 5.68 14.58
CA ARG A 228 -10.02 6.95 15.22
C ARG A 228 -9.72 8.15 14.33
N MET A 229 -8.53 8.15 13.70
CA MET A 229 -8.13 9.23 12.80
C MET A 229 -9.01 9.29 11.56
N GLU A 230 -9.37 8.14 10.99
CA GLU A 230 -10.29 8.06 9.85
C GLU A 230 -11.69 8.62 10.20
N ARG A 231 -12.24 8.28 11.39
CA ARG A 231 -13.50 8.85 11.87
C ARG A 231 -13.45 10.36 12.07
N LEU A 232 -12.35 10.87 12.65
CA LEU A 232 -12.17 12.31 12.85
C LEU A 232 -12.12 13.04 11.50
N HIS A 233 -11.42 12.49 10.51
CA HIS A 233 -11.40 13.04 9.17
C HIS A 233 -12.79 13.08 8.54
N ASP A 234 -13.59 12.02 8.68
CA ASP A 234 -14.97 11.98 8.17
C ASP A 234 -15.85 13.06 8.83
N GLN A 235 -15.74 13.25 10.14
CA GLN A 235 -16.47 14.30 10.87
C GLN A 235 -16.10 15.71 10.38
N VAL A 236 -14.82 15.99 10.13
CA VAL A 236 -14.38 17.28 9.58
C VAL A 236 -14.95 17.50 8.19
N GLN A 237 -14.89 16.48 7.32
CA GLN A 237 -15.44 16.57 5.96
C GLN A 237 -16.96 16.76 5.92
N GLU A 238 -17.70 16.20 6.88
CA GLU A 238 -19.15 16.43 7.02
C GLU A 238 -19.42 17.87 7.44
N THR A 239 -18.66 18.41 8.41
CA THR A 239 -18.81 19.79 8.87
C THR A 239 -18.52 20.79 7.75
N ASP A 240 -17.44 20.61 7.00
CA ASP A 240 -17.09 21.49 5.88
C ASP A 240 -18.21 21.51 4.78
N ARG A 241 -18.82 20.35 4.50
CA ARG A 241 -19.93 20.26 3.53
C ARG A 241 -21.20 20.95 4.01
N ASP A 242 -21.50 20.85 5.32
CA ASP A 242 -22.66 21.49 5.91
C ASP A 242 -22.47 23.01 5.92
N ASP A 243 -21.25 23.50 6.20
CA ASP A 243 -20.91 24.93 6.15
C ASP A 243 -20.97 25.47 4.72
N ASP A 244 -20.44 24.74 3.73
CA ASP A 244 -20.53 25.10 2.30
C ASP A 244 -21.99 25.12 1.81
N ALA A 245 -22.80 24.16 2.23
CA ALA A 245 -24.22 24.11 1.90
C ALA A 245 -25.00 25.26 2.55
N ALA A 246 -24.66 25.64 3.78
CA ALA A 246 -25.26 26.78 4.47
C ALA A 246 -24.88 28.12 3.80
N ALA A 247 -23.61 28.28 3.42
CA ALA A 247 -23.11 29.46 2.70
C ALA A 247 -23.76 29.61 1.31
N ALA A 248 -23.92 28.50 0.57
CA ALA A 248 -24.59 28.49 -0.73
C ALA A 248 -26.09 28.87 -0.63
N TRP A 249 -26.75 28.48 0.48
CA TRP A 249 -28.11 28.85 0.77
C TRP A 249 -28.29 30.38 1.03
N GLU A 250 -27.29 30.98 1.71
CA GLU A 250 -27.28 32.44 1.97
C GLU A 250 -27.01 33.24 0.71
N ASP A 251 -26.19 32.75 -0.22
CA ASP A 251 -25.82 33.43 -1.47
C ASP A 251 -26.93 33.34 -2.56
N ASP A 252 -27.74 32.27 -2.56
CA ASP A 252 -28.90 32.10 -3.49
C ASP A 252 -30.16 32.87 -3.06
N GLY A 253 -30.07 33.71 -2.01
CA GLY A 253 -31.20 34.48 -1.49
C GLY A 253 -32.33 33.56 -1.11
N GLY A 254 -32.31 33.01 0.10
CA GLY A 254 -33.42 32.24 0.65
C GLY A 254 -34.72 32.97 0.47
N PRO A 255 -35.89 32.29 0.37
CA PRO A 255 -37.16 32.92 0.05
C PRO A 255 -37.36 34.12 0.95
N ALA A 256 -37.45 35.31 0.32
CA ALA A 256 -37.81 36.51 1.04
C ALA A 256 -39.12 36.22 1.77
N PHE A 257 -39.07 36.16 3.08
CA PHE A 257 -40.29 36.24 3.88
C PHE A 257 -40.87 37.62 3.57
N GLU A 258 -41.83 37.66 2.65
CA GLU A 258 -42.67 38.84 2.50
C GLU A 258 -43.34 39.05 3.84
N ASP A 259 -42.94 40.10 4.55
CA ASP A 259 -43.65 40.59 5.71
C ASP A 259 -45.12 40.88 5.26
N GLU A 260 -46.05 40.00 5.58
CA GLU A 260 -47.46 40.31 5.50
C GLU A 260 -47.70 41.53 6.39
N PRO A 261 -48.27 42.61 5.84
CA PRO A 261 -48.54 43.79 6.64
C PRO A 261 -49.57 43.41 7.71
N ALA A 262 -49.21 43.66 8.99
CA ALA A 262 -50.08 43.51 10.12
C ALA A 262 -51.42 44.18 9.87
N ALA A 263 -52.49 43.40 9.75
CA ALA A 263 -53.86 43.91 9.71
C ALA A 263 -54.14 44.71 10.97
N GLY A 264 -54.42 45.97 10.82
CA GLY A 264 -54.81 46.88 11.88
C GLY A 264 -56.13 46.44 12.56
N PRO A 265 -56.37 46.91 13.79
CA PRO A 265 -57.52 46.49 14.58
C PRO A 265 -58.82 47.08 14.01
N GLY A 266 -59.64 46.23 13.35
CA GLY A 266 -60.99 46.52 12.95
C GLY A 266 -62.00 46.34 14.06
N ASP A 267 -62.79 47.34 14.26
CA ASP A 267 -63.80 47.56 15.30
C ASP A 267 -64.73 46.38 15.55
N ALA A 268 -65.02 46.17 16.80
CA ALA A 268 -66.02 45.25 17.29
C ALA A 268 -67.38 45.86 17.30
N GLU A 269 -68.39 45.25 16.74
CA GLU A 269 -69.78 45.42 17.13
C GLU A 269 -70.39 44.14 17.66
N PRO A 270 -71.26 44.20 18.69
CA PRO A 270 -71.81 43.08 19.43
C PRO A 270 -73.17 42.64 18.93
N GLY A 271 -73.40 41.34 18.81
CA GLY A 271 -74.71 40.82 18.41
C GLY A 271 -74.95 39.37 18.69
N GLU A 272 -75.71 39.22 19.80
CA GLU A 272 -76.71 38.19 20.10
C GLU A 272 -76.35 36.69 20.28
N ALA A 273 -76.69 36.30 21.51
CA ALA A 273 -76.79 34.95 22.03
C ALA A 273 -77.99 34.15 21.49
N ARG A 274 -77.84 32.83 21.42
CA ARG A 274 -78.71 31.79 22.01
C ARG A 274 -78.63 30.44 21.27
N PRO A 275 -79.19 29.36 21.86
CA PRO A 275 -78.41 28.31 22.57
C PRO A 275 -78.79 26.91 22.06
N GLY A 276 -78.20 25.89 22.60
CA GLY A 276 -78.75 24.55 22.53
C GLY A 276 -77.76 23.46 22.12
N ASP A 277 -77.50 22.76 23.07
CA ASP A 277 -77.73 21.36 23.37
C ASP A 277 -76.66 20.33 22.92
N ASP A 278 -76.25 19.72 23.97
CA ASP A 278 -76.07 18.28 24.21
C ASP A 278 -74.74 17.59 23.90
N ALA A 279 -74.10 17.32 25.00
CA ALA A 279 -73.27 16.14 25.19
C ALA A 279 -74.15 14.84 25.21
N PRO A 280 -73.72 13.64 25.31
CA PRO A 280 -72.41 13.10 25.70
C PRO A 280 -72.01 11.77 25.02
N GLY A 281 -70.89 11.18 25.46
CA GLY A 281 -70.61 9.77 25.42
C GLY A 281 -69.22 9.42 24.93
N ALA A 282 -68.28 9.23 25.77
CA ALA A 282 -67.95 8.04 26.57
C ALA A 282 -67.36 6.88 25.75
N SER A 283 -66.16 6.59 26.12
CA SER A 283 -65.59 5.26 26.51
C SER A 283 -64.80 4.43 25.51
N THR A 284 -63.54 4.26 25.89
CA THR A 284 -62.84 2.98 26.08
C THR A 284 -62.65 2.03 24.83
N VAL A 285 -61.49 1.77 24.41
CA VAL A 285 -60.53 0.70 24.84
C VAL A 285 -59.14 1.04 24.38
#